data_f827f60287e4d3c8ef94411adb3b70d3
#
_entry.id   f827f60287e4d3c8ef94411adb3b70d3
#
_cell.length_a   1.000
_cell.length_b   1.000
_cell.length_c   1.000
_cell.angle_alpha   90.00
_cell.angle_beta   90.00
_cell.angle_gamma   90.00
#
_symmetry.space_group_name_H-M   'P 1'
#
loop_
_entity.id
_entity.type
_entity.pdbx_description
1 polymer ?
#
loop_
_entity_poly.entity_id
_entity_poly.type
_entity_poly.pdbx_seq_one_letter_code
_entity_poly.pdbx_strand_id
1 'polypeptide(L)'
;DGAVATGFVQTFLPAGFTTGEEERGELALAVPDCLRWDYETPDPKSFLICGEVAYSWTPGEPTGRRLRLHAREQAGLDLLLLPTSELTARYRARVERSEERLIVVLTPRAEEVGLADARLELDPATSLPRALAWTDLEGNRSRFEFTVYRTLTSREAFVAPPGVEWRDD
;
A
#
# COMPACT_ATOMS: atom_id res chain seq x y z
N ASP A 1 -7.63 16.29 -7.96
CA ASP A 1 -6.26 15.77 -8.09
C ASP A 1 -5.35 16.31 -6.99
N GLY A 2 -5.54 15.86 -5.77
CA GLY A 2 -4.76 16.28 -4.61
C GLY A 2 -4.04 15.11 -3.95
N ALA A 3 -2.92 15.39 -3.30
CA ALA A 3 -2.26 14.45 -2.43
C ALA A 3 -2.93 14.44 -1.05
N VAL A 4 -3.00 13.28 -0.43
CA VAL A 4 -3.58 13.08 0.91
C VAL A 4 -2.64 12.26 1.77
N ALA A 5 -2.78 12.38 3.08
CA ALA A 5 -2.10 11.52 4.04
C ALA A 5 -3.05 11.04 5.13
N THR A 6 -2.75 9.88 5.67
CA THR A 6 -3.52 9.25 6.74
C THR A 6 -2.60 8.39 7.60
N GLY A 7 -2.95 8.25 8.87
CA GLY A 7 -2.34 7.22 9.72
C GLY A 7 -2.81 5.82 9.31
N PHE A 8 -1.99 4.83 9.55
CA PHE A 8 -2.36 3.43 9.35
C PHE A 8 -1.95 2.54 10.53
N VAL A 9 -2.68 1.45 10.68
CA VAL A 9 -2.33 0.30 11.49
C VAL A 9 -2.27 -0.90 10.57
N GLN A 10 -1.12 -1.56 10.51
CA GLN A 10 -0.96 -2.81 9.78
C GLN A 10 -0.89 -3.97 10.75
N THR A 11 -1.64 -5.02 10.46
CA THR A 11 -1.54 -6.31 11.15
C THR A 11 -1.08 -7.38 10.15
N PHE A 12 -0.02 -8.08 10.48
CA PHE A 12 0.47 -9.22 9.72
C PHE A 12 0.25 -10.50 10.52
N LEU A 13 -0.49 -11.44 9.95
CA LEU A 13 -0.81 -12.73 10.55
C LEU A 13 -0.22 -13.85 9.68
N PRO A 14 0.88 -14.49 10.12
CA PRO A 14 1.44 -15.63 9.41
C PRO A 14 0.44 -16.80 9.33
N ALA A 15 0.52 -17.59 8.28
CA ALA A 15 -0.31 -18.78 8.10
C ALA A 15 -0.14 -19.75 9.27
N GLY A 16 -1.27 -20.23 9.82
CA GLY A 16 -1.29 -21.15 10.96
C GLY A 16 -1.11 -20.50 12.33
N PHE A 17 -0.93 -19.19 12.41
CA PHE A 17 -0.86 -18.45 13.67
C PHE A 17 -2.18 -17.77 14.01
N THR A 18 -2.47 -17.60 15.28
CA THR A 18 -3.67 -16.91 15.80
C THR A 18 -3.39 -15.49 16.24
N THR A 19 -2.10 -15.14 16.43
CA THR A 19 -1.65 -13.79 16.78
C THR A 19 -0.62 -13.32 15.76
N GLY A 20 -0.71 -12.05 15.40
CA GLY A 20 0.16 -11.42 14.41
C GLY A 20 0.97 -10.27 14.99
N GLU A 21 1.76 -9.66 14.14
CA GLU A 21 2.54 -8.46 14.43
C GLU A 21 1.76 -7.22 13.99
N GLU A 22 1.85 -6.17 14.79
CA GLU A 22 1.24 -4.87 14.51
C GLU A 22 2.32 -3.83 14.27
N GLU A 23 2.17 -3.09 13.17
CA GLU A 23 3.00 -1.95 12.83
C GLU A 23 2.10 -0.73 12.60
N ARG A 24 2.63 0.46 12.89
CA ARG A 24 1.90 1.74 12.75
C ARG A 24 2.75 2.76 12.03
N GLY A 25 2.10 3.69 11.36
CA GLY A 25 2.77 4.77 10.69
C GLY A 25 1.83 5.68 9.92
N GLU A 26 2.38 6.35 8.92
CA GLU A 26 1.65 7.26 8.02
C GLU A 26 1.77 6.79 6.57
N LEU A 27 0.66 6.89 5.84
CA LEU A 27 0.57 6.71 4.40
C LEU A 27 0.31 8.04 3.74
N ALA A 28 1.10 8.38 2.72
CA ALA A 28 0.80 9.49 1.81
C ALA A 28 0.49 8.95 0.41
N LEU A 29 -0.54 9.49 -0.22
CA LEU A 29 -1.03 9.11 -1.54
C LEU A 29 -1.10 10.31 -2.47
N ALA A 30 -0.56 10.16 -3.65
CA ALA A 30 -0.77 11.06 -4.79
C ALA A 30 -1.16 10.19 -6.00
N VAL A 31 -2.41 9.74 -6.02
CA VAL A 31 -2.94 8.81 -7.04
C VAL A 31 -3.03 9.52 -8.39
N PRO A 32 -2.59 8.88 -9.50
CA PRO A 32 -2.04 7.53 -9.60
C PRO A 32 -0.51 7.46 -9.49
N ASP A 33 0.16 8.55 -9.17
CA ASP A 33 1.59 8.73 -9.43
C ASP A 33 2.48 8.13 -8.34
N CYS A 34 2.19 8.43 -7.08
CA CYS A 34 3.09 8.11 -5.97
C CYS A 34 2.35 7.61 -4.71
N LEU A 35 3.07 6.80 -3.95
CA LEU A 35 2.66 6.30 -2.65
C LEU A 35 3.88 6.28 -1.73
N ARG A 36 3.73 6.74 -0.50
CA ARG A 36 4.75 6.67 0.54
C ARG A 36 4.21 6.05 1.81
N TRP A 37 4.93 5.06 2.32
CA TRP A 37 4.72 4.43 3.61
C TRP A 37 5.85 4.81 4.57
N ASP A 38 5.52 5.47 5.65
CA ASP A 38 6.43 5.73 6.75
C ASP A 38 5.99 4.91 7.96
N TYR A 39 6.69 3.82 8.25
CA TYR A 39 6.48 3.04 9.46
C TYR A 39 7.20 3.72 10.63
N GLU A 40 6.51 3.85 11.76
CA GLU A 40 7.03 4.51 12.95
C GLU A 40 7.32 3.51 14.07
N THR A 41 6.47 2.50 14.23
CA THR A 41 6.55 1.50 15.29
C THR A 41 6.26 0.10 14.76
N PRO A 42 6.91 -0.95 15.33
CA PRO A 42 8.00 -0.90 16.32
C PRO A 42 9.33 -0.42 15.73
N ASP A 43 9.58 -0.67 14.44
CA ASP A 43 10.83 -0.37 13.77
C ASP A 43 10.63 0.68 12.65
N PRO A 44 11.24 1.87 12.76
CA PRO A 44 11.14 2.89 11.73
C PRO A 44 11.72 2.42 10.40
N LYS A 45 10.92 2.51 9.34
CA LYS A 45 11.31 2.22 7.96
C LYS A 45 10.41 2.97 7.00
N SER A 46 10.92 3.34 5.84
CA SER A 46 10.19 4.11 4.85
C SER A 46 10.27 3.48 3.46
N PHE A 47 9.20 3.61 2.73
CA PHE A 47 9.07 3.17 1.34
C PHE A 47 8.42 4.28 0.52
N LEU A 48 8.97 4.54 -0.65
CA LEU A 48 8.39 5.47 -1.61
C LEU A 48 8.32 4.79 -2.97
N ILE A 49 7.15 4.77 -3.55
CA ILE A 49 6.92 4.27 -4.90
C ILE A 49 6.41 5.43 -5.74
N CYS A 50 7.10 5.76 -6.83
CA CYS A 50 6.67 6.72 -7.83
C CYS A 50 6.89 6.14 -9.22
N GLY A 51 5.79 5.90 -9.94
CA GLY A 51 5.86 5.19 -11.21
C GLY A 51 6.45 3.79 -11.03
N GLU A 52 7.51 3.49 -11.77
CA GLU A 52 8.19 2.19 -11.75
C GLU A 52 9.38 2.12 -10.78
N VAL A 53 9.62 3.17 -10.00
CA VAL A 53 10.78 3.23 -9.10
C VAL A 53 10.32 3.18 -7.66
N ALA A 54 10.93 2.28 -6.89
CA ALA A 54 10.76 2.17 -5.46
C ALA A 54 12.04 2.53 -4.72
N TYR A 55 11.88 3.22 -3.61
CA TYR A 55 12.91 3.54 -2.66
C TYR A 55 12.56 2.94 -1.31
N SER A 56 13.54 2.38 -0.62
CA SER A 56 13.39 1.94 0.77
C SER A 56 14.58 2.39 1.60
N TRP A 57 14.31 2.90 2.78
CA TRP A 57 15.36 3.37 3.70
C TRP A 57 14.91 3.29 5.15
N THR A 58 15.88 3.28 6.05
CA THR A 58 15.65 3.47 7.47
C THR A 58 15.98 4.93 7.83
N PRO A 59 15.06 5.67 8.45
CA PRO A 59 15.35 7.05 8.87
C PRO A 59 16.60 7.14 9.75
N GLY A 60 17.52 8.05 9.38
CA GLY A 60 18.79 8.23 10.07
C GLY A 60 19.95 7.39 9.54
N GLU A 61 19.70 6.39 8.71
CA GLU A 61 20.76 5.63 8.05
C GLU A 61 21.28 6.37 6.80
N PRO A 62 22.61 6.30 6.54
CA PRO A 62 23.20 7.01 5.41
C PRO A 62 22.93 6.35 4.05
N THR A 63 22.45 5.11 4.02
CA THR A 63 22.23 4.34 2.80
C THR A 63 20.79 3.86 2.69
N GLY A 64 20.31 3.77 1.47
CA GLY A 64 19.00 3.22 1.14
C GLY A 64 19.07 2.37 -0.14
N ARG A 65 17.97 1.71 -0.47
CA ARG A 65 17.84 0.91 -1.68
C ARG A 65 16.94 1.60 -2.69
N ARG A 66 17.30 1.51 -3.94
CA ARG A 66 16.48 1.92 -5.07
C ARG A 66 16.35 0.74 -6.01
N LEU A 67 15.12 0.42 -6.39
CA LEU A 67 14.86 -0.68 -7.32
C LEU A 67 13.81 -0.27 -8.35
N ARG A 68 13.88 -0.89 -9.52
CA ARG A 68 12.84 -0.81 -10.52
C ARG A 68 11.85 -1.94 -10.27
N LEU A 69 10.60 -1.57 -10.02
CA LEU A 69 9.55 -2.53 -9.70
C LEU A 69 9.10 -3.29 -10.95
N HIS A 70 9.04 -4.60 -10.82
CA HIS A 70 8.33 -5.47 -11.74
C HIS A 70 6.94 -5.81 -11.17
N ALA A 71 5.99 -6.14 -12.03
CA ALA A 71 4.57 -6.35 -11.64
C ALA A 71 4.35 -7.35 -10.49
N ARG A 72 5.27 -8.29 -10.26
CA ARG A 72 5.20 -9.28 -9.18
C ARG A 72 5.56 -8.74 -7.79
N GLU A 73 6.39 -7.70 -7.74
CA GLU A 73 6.95 -7.18 -6.48
C GLU A 73 6.05 -6.15 -5.82
N GLN A 74 5.02 -5.72 -6.55
CA GLN A 74 4.05 -4.71 -6.09
C GLN A 74 2.81 -5.33 -5.44
N ALA A 75 2.75 -6.65 -5.32
CA ALA A 75 1.54 -7.35 -4.92
C ALA A 75 1.01 -6.88 -3.54
N GLY A 76 -0.17 -6.29 -3.56
CA GLY A 76 -0.87 -5.77 -2.39
C GLY A 76 -0.69 -4.26 -2.19
N LEU A 77 0.51 -3.74 -2.13
CA LEU A 77 0.76 -2.31 -1.92
C LEU A 77 0.36 -1.45 -3.12
N ASP A 78 0.50 -1.97 -4.32
CA ASP A 78 0.13 -1.32 -5.57
C ASP A 78 -1.39 -1.20 -5.79
N LEU A 79 -2.20 -1.98 -5.05
CA LEU A 79 -3.66 -1.92 -5.16
C LEU A 79 -4.23 -0.51 -4.93
N LEU A 80 -3.52 0.32 -4.19
CA LEU A 80 -3.90 1.71 -3.93
C LEU A 80 -3.55 2.67 -5.08
N LEU A 81 -2.65 2.28 -5.98
CA LEU A 81 -2.17 3.11 -7.10
C LEU A 81 -2.66 2.65 -8.47
N LEU A 82 -3.04 1.38 -8.61
CA LEU A 82 -3.40 0.85 -9.93
C LEU A 82 -4.61 1.57 -10.51
N PRO A 83 -4.52 2.05 -11.76
CA PRO A 83 -5.68 2.50 -12.51
C PRO A 83 -6.73 1.38 -12.64
N THR A 84 -8.00 1.75 -12.72
CA THR A 84 -9.10 0.78 -12.83
C THR A 84 -8.91 -0.21 -13.99
N SER A 85 -8.35 0.24 -15.11
CA SER A 85 -8.05 -0.62 -16.26
C SER A 85 -7.04 -1.72 -15.95
N GLU A 86 -6.01 -1.42 -15.17
CA GLU A 86 -5.01 -2.40 -14.75
C GLU A 86 -5.54 -3.32 -13.65
N LEU A 87 -6.31 -2.79 -12.70
CA LEU A 87 -7.00 -3.60 -11.71
C LEU A 87 -7.89 -4.66 -12.36
N THR A 88 -8.72 -4.26 -13.33
CA THR A 88 -9.62 -5.19 -14.04
C THR A 88 -8.90 -6.16 -14.97
N ALA A 89 -7.72 -5.79 -15.46
CA ALA A 89 -6.86 -6.70 -16.23
C ALA A 89 -6.25 -7.81 -15.36
N ARG A 90 -5.88 -7.49 -14.12
CA ARG A 90 -5.20 -8.42 -13.20
C ARG A 90 -6.16 -9.17 -12.28
N TYR A 91 -7.29 -8.56 -11.94
CA TYR A 91 -8.24 -9.07 -10.95
C TYR A 91 -9.66 -9.17 -11.51
N ARG A 92 -10.41 -10.15 -11.00
CA ARG A 92 -11.86 -10.13 -11.04
C ARG A 92 -12.33 -9.33 -9.83
N ALA A 93 -13.19 -8.35 -10.05
CA ALA A 93 -13.73 -7.52 -8.99
C ALA A 93 -15.19 -7.85 -8.72
N ARG A 94 -15.54 -7.99 -7.45
CA ARG A 94 -16.92 -8.01 -6.98
C ARG A 94 -17.12 -6.85 -6.02
N VAL A 95 -18.15 -6.06 -6.24
CA VAL A 95 -18.44 -4.88 -5.44
C VAL A 95 -19.66 -5.17 -4.55
N GLU A 96 -19.48 -4.94 -3.27
CA GLU A 96 -20.53 -4.96 -2.26
C GLU A 96 -20.73 -3.54 -1.76
N ARG A 97 -21.93 -3.00 -1.90
CA ARG A 97 -22.24 -1.61 -1.52
C ARG A 97 -23.36 -1.55 -0.49
N SER A 98 -23.13 -0.77 0.57
CA SER A 98 -24.15 -0.33 1.53
C SER A 98 -24.06 1.19 1.69
N GLU A 99 -24.93 1.79 2.51
CA GLU A 99 -24.87 3.23 2.80
C GLU A 99 -23.56 3.64 3.46
N GLU A 100 -22.96 2.75 4.25
CA GLU A 100 -21.79 3.06 5.06
C GLU A 100 -20.47 2.54 4.46
N ARG A 101 -20.53 1.57 3.53
CA ARG A 101 -19.35 0.88 3.04
C ARG A 101 -19.43 0.57 1.55
N LEU A 102 -18.31 0.74 0.89
CA LEU A 102 -18.04 0.25 -0.45
C LEU A 102 -16.88 -0.74 -0.36
N ILE A 103 -17.17 -2.02 -0.58
CA ILE A 103 -16.17 -3.09 -0.48
C ILE A 103 -15.92 -3.67 -1.87
N VAL A 104 -14.66 -3.68 -2.27
CA VAL A 104 -14.22 -4.30 -3.52
C VAL A 104 -13.44 -5.56 -3.17
N VAL A 105 -13.97 -6.71 -3.53
CA VAL A 105 -13.30 -8.00 -3.40
C VAL A 105 -12.59 -8.31 -4.70
N LEU A 106 -11.30 -8.50 -4.63
CA LEU A 106 -10.42 -8.73 -5.77
C LEU A 106 -9.91 -10.17 -5.75
N THR A 107 -10.15 -10.90 -6.83
CA THR A 107 -9.61 -12.23 -7.05
C THR A 107 -8.64 -12.19 -8.22
N PRO A 108 -7.37 -12.56 -8.05
CA PRO A 108 -6.41 -12.59 -9.13
C PRO A 108 -6.88 -13.47 -10.29
N ARG A 109 -6.62 -13.02 -11.52
CA ARG A 109 -6.89 -13.80 -12.74
C ARG A 109 -5.81 -14.83 -13.02
N ALA A 110 -4.62 -14.64 -12.45
CA ALA A 110 -3.46 -15.51 -12.63
C ALA A 110 -2.64 -15.60 -11.33
N GLU A 111 -1.99 -16.73 -11.11
CA GLU A 111 -1.13 -16.98 -9.94
C GLU A 111 0.10 -16.06 -9.88
N GLU A 112 0.50 -15.51 -11.02
CA GLU A 112 1.65 -14.60 -11.12
C GLU A 112 1.47 -13.29 -10.33
N VAL A 113 0.26 -12.97 -9.92
CA VAL A 113 0.00 -11.81 -9.07
C VAL A 113 0.55 -11.99 -7.64
N GLY A 114 0.75 -13.23 -7.18
CA GLY A 114 1.30 -13.53 -5.86
C GLY A 114 0.30 -13.41 -4.71
N LEU A 115 -0.98 -13.13 -4.99
CA LEU A 115 -2.06 -13.05 -4.02
C LEU A 115 -3.10 -14.14 -4.25
N ALA A 116 -3.68 -14.66 -3.17
CA ALA A 116 -4.86 -15.51 -3.23
C ALA A 116 -6.14 -14.68 -3.35
N ASP A 117 -6.25 -13.63 -2.59
CA ASP A 117 -7.34 -12.66 -2.61
C ASP A 117 -6.90 -11.30 -2.06
N ALA A 118 -7.68 -10.27 -2.36
CA ALA A 118 -7.54 -8.95 -1.75
C ALA A 118 -8.92 -8.32 -1.53
N ARG A 119 -9.01 -7.45 -0.54
CA ARG A 119 -10.23 -6.74 -0.16
C ARG A 119 -9.90 -5.29 0.13
N LEU A 120 -10.53 -4.40 -0.60
CA LEU A 120 -10.40 -2.95 -0.43
C LEU A 120 -11.73 -2.39 0.07
N GLU A 121 -11.71 -1.74 1.21
CA GLU A 121 -12.85 -1.02 1.76
C GLU A 121 -12.65 0.48 1.52
N LEU A 122 -13.62 1.10 0.87
CA LEU A 122 -13.61 2.51 0.52
C LEU A 122 -14.72 3.27 1.26
N ASP A 123 -14.46 4.52 1.53
CA ASP A 123 -15.50 5.46 1.93
C ASP A 123 -16.41 5.73 0.72
N PRO A 124 -17.74 5.49 0.82
CA PRO A 124 -18.64 5.66 -0.32
C PRO A 124 -18.82 7.10 -0.79
N ALA A 125 -18.53 8.09 0.07
CA ALA A 125 -18.65 9.51 -0.27
C ALA A 125 -17.39 10.09 -0.91
N THR A 126 -16.21 9.67 -0.42
CA THR A 126 -14.91 10.21 -0.86
C THR A 126 -14.12 9.28 -1.76
N SER A 127 -14.48 8.00 -1.81
CA SER A 127 -13.72 6.92 -2.45
C SER A 127 -12.31 6.71 -1.88
N LEU A 128 -12.01 7.28 -0.73
CA LEU A 128 -10.73 7.07 -0.06
C LEU A 128 -10.70 5.71 0.65
N PRO A 129 -9.57 5.01 0.64
CA PRO A 129 -9.41 3.73 1.33
C PRO A 129 -9.63 3.85 2.84
N ARG A 130 -10.44 2.95 3.40
CA ARG A 130 -10.63 2.77 4.86
C ARG A 130 -9.86 1.58 5.38
N ALA A 131 -9.78 0.53 4.58
CA ALA A 131 -9.02 -0.67 4.89
C ALA A 131 -8.57 -1.37 3.60
N LEU A 132 -7.44 -2.05 3.68
CA LEU A 132 -6.92 -2.92 2.64
C LEU A 132 -6.45 -4.20 3.30
N ALA A 133 -6.88 -5.34 2.79
CA ALA A 133 -6.44 -6.64 3.27
C ALA A 133 -6.14 -7.56 2.09
N TRP A 134 -5.15 -8.43 2.26
CA TRP A 134 -4.89 -9.50 1.30
C TRP A 134 -4.37 -10.76 1.99
N THR A 135 -4.52 -11.86 1.29
CA THR A 135 -3.92 -13.15 1.62
C THR A 135 -2.96 -13.50 0.49
N ASP A 136 -1.72 -13.84 0.81
CA ASP A 136 -0.77 -14.34 -0.18
C ASP A 136 -1.00 -15.83 -0.49
N LEU A 137 -0.24 -16.36 -1.44
CA LEU A 137 -0.38 -17.77 -1.86
C LEU A 137 0.06 -18.77 -0.77
N GLU A 138 0.80 -18.33 0.23
CA GLU A 138 1.25 -19.12 1.38
C GLU A 138 0.25 -19.09 2.53
N GLY A 139 -0.79 -18.26 2.44
CA GLY A 139 -1.84 -18.11 3.45
C GLY A 139 -1.55 -17.06 4.51
N ASN A 140 -0.48 -16.27 4.37
CA ASN A 140 -0.22 -15.13 5.24
C ASN A 140 -1.22 -14.03 4.94
N ARG A 141 -1.69 -13.34 5.98
CA ARG A 141 -2.66 -12.24 5.87
C ARG A 141 -2.03 -10.94 6.28
N SER A 142 -2.25 -9.91 5.47
CA SER A 142 -1.91 -8.53 5.77
C SER A 142 -3.19 -7.69 5.78
N ARG A 143 -3.34 -6.82 6.77
CA ARG A 143 -4.46 -5.89 6.88
C ARG A 143 -3.95 -4.52 7.27
N PHE A 144 -4.38 -3.52 6.52
CA PHE A 144 -4.19 -2.11 6.83
C PHE A 144 -5.54 -1.49 7.18
N GLU A 145 -5.56 -0.72 8.25
CA GLU A 145 -6.68 0.16 8.61
C GLU A 145 -6.18 1.59 8.59
N PHE A 146 -6.91 2.44 7.87
CA PHE A 146 -6.57 3.86 7.70
C PHE A 146 -7.43 4.72 8.62
N THR A 147 -6.84 5.79 9.14
CA THR A 147 -7.52 6.72 10.05
C THR A 147 -8.11 7.91 9.28
N VAL A 148 -8.04 9.11 9.81
CA VAL A 148 -8.58 10.32 9.17
C VAL A 148 -7.59 10.83 8.11
N TYR A 149 -8.10 11.12 6.93
CA TYR A 149 -7.32 11.73 5.85
C TYR A 149 -7.18 13.23 6.02
N ARG A 150 -6.02 13.74 5.69
CA ARG A 150 -5.74 15.18 5.55
C ARG A 150 -5.20 15.47 4.15
N THR A 151 -5.50 16.65 3.64
CA THR A 151 -4.96 17.12 2.36
C THR A 151 -3.51 17.54 2.54
N LEU A 152 -2.65 17.13 1.61
CA LEU A 152 -1.28 17.61 1.51
C LEU A 152 -1.21 18.79 0.55
N THR A 153 -0.58 19.88 0.99
CA THR A 153 -0.42 21.12 0.20
C THR A 153 0.86 21.13 -0.63
N SER A 154 1.77 20.18 -0.39
CA SER A 154 3.06 20.07 -1.07
C SER A 154 3.30 18.61 -1.49
N ARG A 155 4.12 18.44 -2.53
CA ARG A 155 4.57 17.12 -2.98
C ARG A 155 5.93 16.68 -2.41
N GLU A 156 6.45 17.39 -1.42
CA GLU A 156 7.73 17.06 -0.77
C GLU A 156 7.75 15.65 -0.16
N ALA A 157 6.59 15.16 0.30
CA ALA A 157 6.45 13.81 0.80
C ALA A 157 6.84 12.73 -0.25
N PHE A 158 6.73 13.05 -1.54
CA PHE A 158 6.98 12.12 -2.65
C PHE A 158 8.36 12.32 -3.31
N VAL A 159 9.29 12.86 -2.56
CA VAL A 159 10.68 13.02 -2.97
C VAL A 159 11.56 12.14 -2.09
N ALA A 160 12.46 11.38 -2.72
CA ALA A 160 13.45 10.61 -1.98
C ALA A 160 14.30 11.54 -1.12
N PRO A 161 14.58 11.22 0.16
CA PRO A 161 15.27 12.12 1.05
C PRO A 161 16.67 12.46 0.54
N PRO A 162 17.09 13.75 0.62
CA PRO A 162 18.43 14.14 0.27
C PRO A 162 19.44 13.58 1.29
N GLY A 163 20.68 13.34 0.84
CA GLY A 163 21.75 12.85 1.71
C GLY A 163 21.78 11.36 1.97
N VAL A 164 20.85 10.61 1.38
CA VAL A 164 20.88 9.14 1.37
C VAL A 164 21.64 8.66 0.14
N GLU A 165 22.60 7.78 0.34
CA GLU A 165 23.31 7.10 -0.75
C GLU A 165 22.44 5.92 -1.22
N TRP A 166 21.94 5.99 -2.46
CA TRP A 166 21.06 4.99 -3.03
C TRP A 166 21.86 3.88 -3.71
N ARG A 167 21.62 2.65 -3.27
CA ARG A 167 22.16 1.45 -3.91
C ARG A 167 21.10 0.86 -4.83
N ASP A 168 21.48 0.62 -6.06
CA ASP A 168 20.62 -0.03 -7.06
C ASP A 168 20.63 -1.55 -6.84
N ASP A 169 19.41 -2.13 -6.78
CA ASP A 169 19.18 -3.58 -6.72
C ASP A 169 18.71 -4.07 -8.10
#